data_c8644097c6cf2b71a43c6ace94d30ba2
#
_entry.id   c8644097c6cf2b71a43c6ace94d30ba2
#
_cell.length_a   1.000
_cell.length_b   1.000
_cell.length_c   1.000
_cell.angle_alpha   90.00
_cell.angle_beta   90.00
_cell.angle_gamma   90.00
#
_symmetry.space_group_name_H-M   'P 1'
#
loop_
_entity.id
_entity.type
_entity.pdbx_description
1 polymer ?
#
loop_
_entity_poly.entity_id
_entity_poly.type
_entity_poly.pdbx_seq_one_letter_code
_entity_poly.pdbx_strand_id
1 'polypeptide(L)'
;MSTILPATRPANPRFSSGPCAKIPTFDLSKLSGAPLGRSHRAAPGKAKLLEAIETTRDILGVPADYRIGIVPASDTGAFEMAMWSMLGERPAEMVAWESFGAGWVTDVIKQLKIDAQVHTAEYGDIVDMAALNYDNDVCFTWNGTTSGVRMPSGDAIPANREGLTLCDATSAAFAMDLPWDKLDVTTFSWQKVLGGEAAHGMLILSPRAVERLETYTPAWPLPKIFRLTKGGKLIEGIFKGETINTPSMLCVEDYLVALDWAKSVGGLKGLIARADGNAKAIADFVASHDWIDFLAIDPATRSNTSVCLKFTDDRIADGAAFAKAVAKRLADENVALDIGAYRDAPPGLRIWCGGTVETSDIAAMLPWLAWAFEAEINAG
;
A
#
# COMPACT_ATOMS: atom_id res chain seq x y z
N MET A 1 6.78 -40.24 5.37
CA MET A 1 8.25 -40.07 5.46
C MET A 1 8.52 -38.93 6.44
N SER A 2 9.49 -39.08 7.35
CA SER A 2 9.84 -37.96 8.25
C SER A 2 10.39 -36.83 7.39
N THR A 3 9.65 -35.72 7.25
CA THR A 3 10.12 -34.54 6.55
C THR A 3 11.23 -33.89 7.40
N ILE A 4 12.44 -33.91 6.87
CA ILE A 4 13.60 -33.29 7.57
C ILE A 4 13.35 -31.79 7.63
N LEU A 5 13.44 -31.21 8.81
CA LEU A 5 13.34 -29.75 9.02
C LEU A 5 14.45 -29.03 8.23
N PRO A 6 14.12 -27.94 7.50
CA PRO A 6 15.13 -27.10 6.88
C PRO A 6 16.10 -26.52 7.92
N ALA A 7 17.38 -26.43 7.55
CA ALA A 7 18.43 -26.06 8.49
C ALA A 7 18.49 -24.55 8.80
N THR A 8 18.08 -23.70 7.84
CA THR A 8 18.20 -22.25 7.94
C THR A 8 16.82 -21.61 8.14
N ARG A 9 16.70 -20.72 9.13
CA ARG A 9 15.51 -19.90 9.37
C ARG A 9 15.76 -18.46 8.91
N PRO A 10 14.70 -17.72 8.52
CA PRO A 10 14.81 -16.28 8.34
C PRO A 10 15.33 -15.60 9.60
N ALA A 11 16.19 -14.62 9.44
CA ALA A 11 16.62 -13.77 10.55
C ALA A 11 15.46 -12.87 11.04
N ASN A 12 14.59 -12.46 10.13
CA ASN A 12 13.35 -11.75 10.43
C ASN A 12 12.15 -12.49 9.81
N PRO A 13 11.29 -13.15 10.63
CA PRO A 13 10.16 -13.92 10.12
C PRO A 13 8.90 -13.08 9.84
N ARG A 14 8.97 -11.75 9.87
CA ARG A 14 7.81 -10.85 9.73
C ARG A 14 7.54 -10.55 8.26
N PHE A 15 6.55 -11.24 7.69
CA PHE A 15 6.10 -11.07 6.30
C PHE A 15 4.66 -10.53 6.21
N SER A 16 4.20 -9.81 7.24
CA SER A 16 2.89 -9.17 7.27
C SER A 16 2.76 -8.10 6.18
N SER A 17 1.61 -8.06 5.52
CA SER A 17 1.28 -7.04 4.52
C SER A 17 0.70 -5.74 5.11
N GLY A 18 0.77 -5.58 6.44
CA GLY A 18 0.42 -4.33 7.10
C GLY A 18 -0.11 -4.50 8.53
N PRO A 19 0.61 -3.96 9.52
CA PRO A 19 1.91 -3.28 9.41
C PRO A 19 3.01 -4.19 8.89
N CYS A 20 3.93 -3.62 8.09
CA CYS A 20 5.04 -4.37 7.53
C CYS A 20 6.26 -4.34 8.46
N ALA A 21 7.23 -5.23 8.22
CA ALA A 21 8.46 -5.25 8.98
C ALA A 21 9.16 -3.88 8.96
N LYS A 22 9.74 -3.49 10.07
CA LYS A 22 10.63 -2.33 10.17
C LYS A 22 11.85 -2.48 9.27
N ILE A 23 12.50 -1.38 8.95
CA ILE A 23 13.78 -1.40 8.21
C ILE A 23 14.78 -2.34 8.89
N PRO A 24 15.66 -3.03 8.17
CA PRO A 24 16.57 -4.03 8.75
C PRO A 24 17.51 -3.49 9.84
N THR A 25 17.81 -2.19 9.78
CA THR A 25 18.69 -1.52 10.75
C THR A 25 17.92 -0.81 11.86
N PHE A 26 16.61 -1.08 12.02
CA PHE A 26 15.79 -0.41 13.02
C PHE A 26 16.22 -0.77 14.45
N ASP A 27 16.33 0.28 15.27
CA ASP A 27 16.52 0.18 16.73
C ASP A 27 15.75 1.33 17.38
N LEU A 28 15.11 1.08 18.50
CA LEU A 28 14.31 2.08 19.21
C LEU A 28 15.13 3.31 19.64
N SER A 29 16.45 3.17 19.85
CA SER A 29 17.32 4.31 20.19
C SER A 29 17.36 5.37 19.09
N LYS A 30 17.08 5.01 17.84
CA LYS A 30 16.99 5.95 16.71
C LYS A 30 15.84 6.97 16.88
N LEU A 31 14.85 6.65 17.71
CA LEU A 31 13.72 7.53 17.99
C LEU A 31 14.01 8.50 19.17
N SER A 32 15.18 8.44 19.79
CA SER A 32 15.53 9.28 20.95
C SER A 32 15.54 10.79 20.64
N GLY A 33 15.67 11.17 19.37
CA GLY A 33 15.58 12.56 18.90
C GLY A 33 14.16 13.10 18.71
N ALA A 34 13.12 12.28 18.91
CA ALA A 34 11.74 12.71 18.74
C ALA A 34 11.39 13.85 19.74
N PRO A 35 10.77 14.95 19.29
CA PRO A 35 10.44 16.09 20.14
C PRO A 35 9.19 15.82 21.01
N LEU A 36 9.25 14.76 21.83
CA LEU A 36 8.15 14.35 22.68
C LEU A 36 7.81 15.40 23.74
N GLY A 37 6.52 15.58 23.99
CA GLY A 37 6.04 16.59 24.94
C GLY A 37 6.23 18.05 24.50
N ARG A 38 6.73 18.27 23.27
CA ARG A 38 6.86 19.60 22.67
C ARG A 38 5.69 19.86 21.73
N SER A 39 5.34 21.14 21.57
CA SER A 39 4.32 21.52 20.59
C SER A 39 4.80 21.23 19.16
N HIS A 40 4.03 20.48 18.41
CA HIS A 40 4.27 20.27 16.96
C HIS A 40 4.20 21.57 16.15
N ARG A 41 3.57 22.64 16.72
CA ARG A 41 3.51 23.97 16.11
C ARG A 41 4.74 24.83 16.40
N ALA A 42 5.59 24.42 17.34
CA ALA A 42 6.88 25.09 17.56
C ALA A 42 7.84 24.79 16.39
N ALA A 43 8.83 25.64 16.18
CA ALA A 43 9.75 25.52 15.06
C ALA A 43 10.37 24.13 14.87
N PRO A 44 10.85 23.42 15.94
CA PRO A 44 11.40 22.07 15.77
C PRO A 44 10.35 21.03 15.28
N GLY A 45 9.10 21.12 15.77
CA GLY A 45 8.04 20.22 15.34
C GLY A 45 7.66 20.43 13.88
N LYS A 46 7.45 21.71 13.47
CA LYS A 46 7.18 22.04 12.07
C LYS A 46 8.33 21.63 11.14
N ALA A 47 9.58 21.82 11.57
CA ALA A 47 10.75 21.42 10.79
C ALA A 47 10.75 19.92 10.49
N LYS A 48 10.50 19.06 11.49
CA LYS A 48 10.40 17.60 11.32
C LYS A 48 9.27 17.20 10.38
N LEU A 49 8.10 17.81 10.49
CA LEU A 49 6.96 17.55 9.61
C LEU A 49 7.27 17.98 8.16
N LEU A 50 7.89 19.14 7.98
CA LEU A 50 8.31 19.61 6.66
C LEU A 50 9.41 18.71 6.08
N GLU A 51 10.39 18.29 6.88
CA GLU A 51 11.45 17.37 6.49
C GLU A 51 10.86 16.04 5.97
N ALA A 52 9.85 15.48 6.66
CA ALA A 52 9.16 14.28 6.21
C ALA A 52 8.46 14.48 4.85
N ILE A 53 7.82 15.64 4.64
CA ILE A 53 7.18 15.99 3.37
C ILE A 53 8.21 16.11 2.24
N GLU A 54 9.26 16.91 2.43
CA GLU A 54 10.24 17.16 1.37
C GLU A 54 11.10 15.92 1.06
N THR A 55 11.46 15.14 2.08
CA THR A 55 12.17 13.88 1.86
C THR A 55 11.31 12.85 1.11
N THR A 56 10.00 12.81 1.38
CA THR A 56 9.06 11.99 0.61
C THR A 56 9.03 12.44 -0.85
N ARG A 57 8.94 13.76 -1.10
CA ARG A 57 9.00 14.34 -2.45
C ARG A 57 10.24 13.90 -3.20
N ASP A 58 11.39 14.06 -2.58
CA ASP A 58 12.68 13.76 -3.20
C ASP A 58 12.83 12.28 -3.57
N ILE A 59 12.46 11.37 -2.66
CA ILE A 59 12.60 9.93 -2.90
C ILE A 59 11.62 9.46 -3.97
N LEU A 60 10.36 9.91 -3.93
CA LEU A 60 9.33 9.50 -4.87
C LEU A 60 9.39 10.26 -6.21
N GLY A 61 10.19 11.33 -6.31
CA GLY A 61 10.26 12.16 -7.50
C GLY A 61 8.97 12.93 -7.79
N VAL A 62 8.23 13.31 -6.75
CA VAL A 62 6.97 14.06 -6.92
C VAL A 62 7.26 15.45 -7.48
N PRO A 63 6.57 15.92 -8.55
CA PRO A 63 6.81 17.22 -9.15
C PRO A 63 6.68 18.38 -8.13
N ALA A 64 7.46 19.45 -8.36
CA ALA A 64 7.56 20.57 -7.40
C ALA A 64 6.26 21.37 -7.24
N ASP A 65 5.38 21.35 -8.23
CA ASP A 65 4.09 22.03 -8.24
C ASP A 65 2.97 21.22 -7.55
N TYR A 66 3.24 19.94 -7.21
CA TYR A 66 2.33 19.12 -6.39
C TYR A 66 2.38 19.54 -4.91
N ARG A 67 1.30 19.30 -4.21
CA ARG A 67 1.21 19.48 -2.75
C ARG A 67 1.29 18.13 -2.05
N ILE A 68 2.12 18.00 -1.01
CA ILE A 68 2.22 16.81 -0.17
C ILE A 68 1.86 17.21 1.26
N GLY A 69 0.85 16.55 1.83
CA GLY A 69 0.39 16.81 3.19
C GLY A 69 0.39 15.58 4.06
N ILE A 70 0.69 15.75 5.36
CA ILE A 70 0.51 14.73 6.39
C ILE A 70 -0.88 14.92 6.97
N VAL A 71 -1.72 13.87 6.88
CA VAL A 71 -3.13 13.91 7.28
C VAL A 71 -3.45 12.79 8.28
N PRO A 72 -4.54 12.88 9.05
CA PRO A 72 -4.85 11.89 10.09
C PRO A 72 -5.36 10.56 9.52
N ALA A 73 -5.32 9.52 10.37
CA ALA A 73 -6.01 8.23 10.23
C ALA A 73 -5.51 7.34 9.07
N SER A 74 -4.19 7.30 8.88
CA SER A 74 -3.54 6.48 7.85
C SER A 74 -4.07 6.76 6.44
N ASP A 75 -3.95 5.81 5.53
CA ASP A 75 -4.49 5.97 4.18
C ASP A 75 -6.03 6.02 4.17
N THR A 76 -6.68 5.32 5.08
CA THR A 76 -8.15 5.40 5.21
C THR A 76 -8.60 6.84 5.32
N GLY A 77 -8.01 7.62 6.23
CA GLY A 77 -8.34 9.05 6.37
C GLY A 77 -7.90 9.88 5.18
N ALA A 78 -6.76 9.58 4.54
CA ALA A 78 -6.25 10.32 3.39
C ALA A 78 -7.15 10.13 2.15
N PHE A 79 -7.53 8.90 1.85
CA PHE A 79 -8.35 8.60 0.68
C PHE A 79 -9.81 9.03 0.86
N GLU A 80 -10.41 8.79 2.05
CA GLU A 80 -11.72 9.34 2.38
C GLU A 80 -11.73 10.86 2.30
N MET A 81 -10.70 11.54 2.86
CA MET A 81 -10.57 13.00 2.77
C MET A 81 -10.58 13.48 1.31
N ALA A 82 -9.88 12.78 0.41
CA ALA A 82 -9.86 13.09 -1.01
C ALA A 82 -11.25 12.88 -1.64
N MET A 83 -11.86 11.72 -1.44
CA MET A 83 -13.18 11.40 -2.00
C MET A 83 -14.26 12.38 -1.51
N TRP A 84 -14.34 12.62 -0.18
CA TRP A 84 -15.33 13.55 0.39
C TRP A 84 -15.16 15.00 -0.05
N SER A 85 -13.92 15.41 -0.36
CA SER A 85 -13.63 16.79 -0.72
C SER A 85 -13.74 17.09 -2.22
N MET A 86 -13.60 16.09 -3.09
CA MET A 86 -13.42 16.31 -4.53
C MET A 86 -14.44 15.63 -5.43
N LEU A 87 -15.07 14.52 -4.98
CA LEU A 87 -16.07 13.82 -5.78
C LEU A 87 -17.43 14.56 -5.78
N GLY A 88 -18.20 14.35 -6.85
CA GLY A 88 -19.57 14.88 -7.01
C GLY A 88 -19.66 16.11 -7.93
N GLU A 89 -18.56 16.68 -8.39
CA GLU A 89 -18.59 17.66 -9.47
C GLU A 89 -18.80 17.01 -10.83
N ARG A 90 -18.20 15.82 -11.01
CA ARG A 90 -18.34 14.97 -12.19
C ARG A 90 -18.89 13.60 -11.77
N PRO A 91 -19.48 12.82 -12.69
CA PRO A 91 -19.73 11.42 -12.45
C PRO A 91 -18.44 10.70 -12.02
N ALA A 92 -18.57 9.57 -11.34
CA ALA A 92 -17.40 8.81 -10.87
C ALA A 92 -17.35 7.40 -11.49
N GLU A 93 -16.14 6.96 -11.82
CA GLU A 93 -15.78 5.59 -12.17
C GLU A 93 -15.07 4.98 -10.95
N MET A 94 -15.68 4.00 -10.33
CA MET A 94 -15.14 3.31 -9.17
C MET A 94 -14.58 1.96 -9.59
N VAL A 95 -13.29 1.73 -9.33
CA VAL A 95 -12.58 0.55 -9.84
C VAL A 95 -12.08 -0.31 -8.68
N ALA A 96 -12.42 -1.62 -8.71
CA ALA A 96 -12.01 -2.54 -7.67
C ALA A 96 -11.70 -3.94 -8.22
N TRP A 97 -10.58 -4.50 -7.77
CA TRP A 97 -10.19 -5.90 -8.01
C TRP A 97 -9.69 -6.58 -6.73
N GLU A 98 -10.03 -6.00 -5.57
CA GLU A 98 -9.73 -6.57 -4.25
C GLU A 98 -10.50 -5.82 -3.15
N SER A 99 -10.35 -6.27 -1.89
CA SER A 99 -11.15 -5.79 -0.75
C SER A 99 -11.06 -4.30 -0.46
N PHE A 100 -9.89 -3.66 -0.56
CA PHE A 100 -9.73 -2.24 -0.25
C PHE A 100 -10.41 -1.38 -1.31
N GLY A 101 -10.20 -1.67 -2.60
CA GLY A 101 -10.93 -1.03 -3.67
C GLY A 101 -12.45 -1.19 -3.53
N ALA A 102 -12.92 -2.38 -3.15
CA ALA A 102 -14.35 -2.61 -2.87
C ALA A 102 -14.87 -1.80 -1.67
N GLY A 103 -13.99 -1.52 -0.68
CA GLY A 103 -14.30 -0.61 0.42
C GLY A 103 -14.57 0.81 -0.09
N TRP A 104 -13.70 1.35 -0.94
CA TRP A 104 -13.87 2.67 -1.55
C TRP A 104 -15.14 2.78 -2.41
N VAL A 105 -15.47 1.72 -3.16
CA VAL A 105 -16.78 1.62 -3.86
C VAL A 105 -17.92 1.76 -2.88
N THR A 106 -17.86 1.04 -1.75
CA THR A 106 -18.90 1.10 -0.70
C THR A 106 -19.05 2.51 -0.14
N ASP A 107 -17.97 3.23 0.09
CA ASP A 107 -18.00 4.59 0.63
C ASP A 107 -18.67 5.55 -0.35
N VAL A 108 -18.30 5.50 -1.63
CA VAL A 108 -18.90 6.38 -2.64
C VAL A 108 -20.40 6.09 -2.84
N ILE A 109 -20.77 4.82 -2.99
CA ILE A 109 -22.16 4.44 -3.27
C ILE A 109 -23.07 4.58 -2.05
N LYS A 110 -22.61 4.10 -0.88
CA LYS A 110 -23.50 3.98 0.31
C LYS A 110 -23.38 5.17 1.26
N GLN A 111 -22.21 5.77 1.40
CA GLN A 111 -21.99 6.87 2.34
C GLN A 111 -22.16 8.23 1.66
N LEU A 112 -21.41 8.48 0.59
CA LEU A 112 -21.55 9.71 -0.21
C LEU A 112 -22.82 9.73 -1.06
N LYS A 113 -23.37 8.56 -1.40
CA LYS A 113 -24.56 8.38 -2.25
C LYS A 113 -24.41 9.03 -3.62
N ILE A 114 -23.21 8.96 -4.16
CA ILE A 114 -22.91 9.36 -5.53
C ILE A 114 -23.32 8.21 -6.45
N ASP A 115 -24.04 8.53 -7.52
CA ASP A 115 -24.31 7.58 -8.60
C ASP A 115 -23.02 7.44 -9.43
N ALA A 116 -22.33 6.29 -9.25
CA ALA A 116 -21.05 6.01 -9.88
C ALA A 116 -21.13 4.73 -10.71
N GLN A 117 -20.37 4.68 -11.80
CA GLN A 117 -20.14 3.44 -12.53
C GLN A 117 -19.12 2.60 -11.76
N VAL A 118 -19.46 1.32 -11.56
CA VAL A 118 -18.61 0.40 -10.80
C VAL A 118 -18.02 -0.65 -11.74
N HIS A 119 -16.69 -0.72 -11.77
CA HIS A 119 -15.94 -1.68 -12.56
C HIS A 119 -15.21 -2.62 -11.61
N THR A 120 -15.51 -3.91 -11.72
CA THR A 120 -14.88 -4.92 -10.86
C THR A 120 -14.22 -6.01 -11.68
N ALA A 121 -13.16 -6.58 -11.16
CA ALA A 121 -12.59 -7.82 -11.63
C ALA A 121 -12.54 -8.85 -10.49
N GLU A 122 -12.52 -10.13 -10.86
CA GLU A 122 -12.35 -11.21 -9.90
C GLU A 122 -10.93 -11.19 -9.30
N TYR A 123 -10.79 -11.82 -8.14
CA TYR A 123 -9.47 -11.96 -7.51
C TYR A 123 -8.48 -12.67 -8.43
N GLY A 124 -7.36 -12.02 -8.68
CA GLY A 124 -6.33 -12.49 -9.60
C GLY A 124 -6.33 -11.80 -10.95
N ASP A 125 -7.39 -11.09 -11.27
CA ASP A 125 -7.54 -10.31 -12.49
C ASP A 125 -7.53 -8.79 -12.21
N ILE A 126 -7.42 -7.98 -13.27
CA ILE A 126 -7.48 -6.52 -13.21
C ILE A 126 -8.57 -6.00 -14.15
N VAL A 127 -9.19 -4.88 -13.79
CA VAL A 127 -10.12 -4.16 -14.66
C VAL A 127 -9.39 -3.58 -15.88
N ASP A 128 -10.01 -3.62 -17.04
CA ASP A 128 -9.51 -2.93 -18.23
C ASP A 128 -9.59 -1.40 -18.02
N MET A 129 -8.50 -0.83 -17.56
CA MET A 129 -8.40 0.61 -17.30
C MET A 129 -8.52 1.46 -18.56
N ALA A 130 -8.25 0.91 -19.75
CA ALA A 130 -8.38 1.66 -21.01
C ALA A 130 -9.84 1.81 -21.46
N ALA A 131 -10.75 1.00 -20.94
CA ALA A 131 -12.18 1.07 -21.22
C ALA A 131 -12.95 2.08 -20.38
N LEU A 132 -12.31 2.73 -19.39
CA LEU A 132 -12.97 3.69 -18.49
C LEU A 132 -13.21 5.03 -19.18
N ASN A 133 -14.22 5.75 -18.70
CA ASN A 133 -14.48 7.12 -19.14
C ASN A 133 -13.69 8.12 -18.27
N TYR A 134 -12.57 8.61 -18.75
CA TYR A 134 -11.71 9.57 -18.05
C TYR A 134 -12.20 11.03 -18.11
N ASP A 135 -13.36 11.31 -18.70
CA ASP A 135 -14.06 12.59 -18.50
C ASP A 135 -14.77 12.61 -17.11
N ASN A 136 -14.96 11.44 -16.52
CA ASN A 136 -15.40 11.22 -15.14
C ASN A 136 -14.20 11.18 -14.18
N ASP A 137 -14.46 11.40 -12.89
CA ASP A 137 -13.46 11.18 -11.85
C ASP A 137 -13.26 9.67 -11.64
N VAL A 138 -12.03 9.18 -11.68
CA VAL A 138 -11.68 7.75 -11.59
C VAL A 138 -11.01 7.47 -10.25
N CYS A 139 -11.60 6.58 -9.44
CA CYS A 139 -11.04 6.13 -8.17
C CYS A 139 -10.59 4.68 -8.26
N PHE A 140 -9.33 4.41 -7.92
CA PHE A 140 -8.74 3.07 -8.00
C PHE A 140 -7.59 2.87 -7.02
N THR A 141 -7.21 1.62 -6.82
CA THR A 141 -6.03 1.20 -6.04
C THR A 141 -4.90 0.87 -7.01
N TRP A 142 -3.69 1.42 -6.84
CA TRP A 142 -2.56 1.08 -7.72
C TRP A 142 -2.12 -0.37 -7.57
N ASN A 143 -2.13 -0.86 -6.35
CA ASN A 143 -1.71 -2.22 -6.01
C ASN A 143 -2.69 -2.87 -5.04
N GLY A 144 -3.36 -3.92 -5.48
CA GLY A 144 -4.31 -4.69 -4.68
C GLY A 144 -3.60 -5.57 -3.65
N THR A 145 -3.48 -5.08 -2.42
CA THR A 145 -2.78 -5.78 -1.33
C THR A 145 -3.36 -7.15 -1.03
N THR A 146 -4.66 -7.36 -1.27
CA THR A 146 -5.34 -8.61 -0.92
C THR A 146 -5.47 -9.58 -2.10
N SER A 147 -5.25 -9.11 -3.33
CA SER A 147 -5.28 -9.92 -4.55
C SER A 147 -3.92 -10.25 -5.13
N GLY A 148 -2.88 -9.46 -4.77
CA GLY A 148 -1.56 -9.58 -5.39
C GLY A 148 -1.52 -9.06 -6.83
N VAL A 149 -2.51 -8.23 -7.23
CA VAL A 149 -2.65 -7.66 -8.57
C VAL A 149 -2.39 -6.16 -8.53
N ARG A 150 -1.54 -5.66 -9.41
CA ARG A 150 -1.19 -4.23 -9.55
C ARG A 150 -1.47 -3.70 -10.94
N MET A 151 -1.56 -2.38 -11.05
CA MET A 151 -1.45 -1.69 -12.33
C MET A 151 -0.09 -2.02 -12.98
N PRO A 152 -0.07 -2.47 -14.24
CA PRO A 152 1.20 -2.75 -14.94
C PRO A 152 1.97 -1.46 -15.26
N SER A 153 1.25 -0.39 -15.62
CA SER A 153 1.77 0.95 -15.91
C SER A 153 0.65 2.00 -15.87
N GLY A 154 1.00 3.27 -16.09
CA GLY A 154 0.03 4.36 -16.27
C GLY A 154 -0.44 4.57 -17.72
N ASP A 155 -0.06 3.71 -18.66
CA ASP A 155 -0.31 3.92 -20.10
C ASP A 155 -1.80 3.94 -20.46
N ALA A 156 -2.61 3.17 -19.73
CA ALA A 156 -4.06 3.15 -19.89
C ALA A 156 -4.75 4.47 -19.49
N ILE A 157 -4.09 5.32 -18.71
CA ILE A 157 -4.64 6.60 -18.25
C ILE A 157 -4.30 7.68 -19.30
N PRO A 158 -5.29 8.27 -20.01
CA PRO A 158 -5.02 9.26 -21.05
C PRO A 158 -4.42 10.55 -20.46
N ALA A 159 -3.54 11.20 -21.24
CA ALA A 159 -2.98 12.50 -20.85
C ALA A 159 -4.04 13.60 -20.88
N ASN A 160 -4.90 13.59 -21.92
CA ASN A 160 -6.01 14.52 -22.05
C ASN A 160 -7.25 13.88 -21.41
N ARG A 161 -7.54 14.24 -20.19
CA ARG A 161 -8.70 13.80 -19.42
C ARG A 161 -9.32 15.00 -18.69
N GLU A 162 -10.62 15.04 -18.62
CA GLU A 162 -11.35 16.08 -17.89
C GLU A 162 -11.49 15.75 -16.40
N GLY A 163 -11.75 14.48 -16.08
CA GLY A 163 -11.88 13.99 -14.72
C GLY A 163 -10.56 13.91 -13.96
N LEU A 164 -10.62 13.82 -12.64
CA LEU A 164 -9.49 13.55 -11.77
C LEU A 164 -9.25 12.05 -11.63
N THR A 165 -8.00 11.66 -11.46
CA THR A 165 -7.61 10.32 -11.03
C THR A 165 -7.25 10.34 -9.54
N LEU A 166 -7.99 9.59 -8.74
CA LEU A 166 -7.74 9.39 -7.31
C LEU A 166 -7.19 7.98 -7.11
N CYS A 167 -5.96 7.89 -6.66
CA CYS A 167 -5.20 6.65 -6.57
C CYS A 167 -4.80 6.36 -5.11
N ASP A 168 -5.33 5.26 -4.55
CA ASP A 168 -4.75 4.64 -3.36
C ASP A 168 -3.49 3.87 -3.76
N ALA A 169 -2.33 4.40 -3.39
CA ALA A 169 -1.01 3.81 -3.66
C ALA A 169 -0.36 3.23 -2.40
N THR A 170 -1.14 2.89 -1.38
CA THR A 170 -0.66 2.52 -0.04
C THR A 170 0.38 1.41 -0.05
N SER A 171 0.19 0.38 -0.86
CA SER A 171 1.14 -0.72 -0.98
C SER A 171 2.03 -0.64 -2.23
N ALA A 172 1.96 0.47 -2.98
CA ALA A 172 2.74 0.75 -4.17
C ALA A 172 3.83 1.80 -3.93
N ALA A 173 3.51 2.87 -3.21
CA ALA A 173 4.44 3.96 -2.92
C ALA A 173 5.75 3.41 -2.31
N PHE A 174 6.90 3.86 -2.82
CA PHE A 174 8.25 3.39 -2.52
C PHE A 174 8.63 1.99 -3.03
N ALA A 175 7.73 1.27 -3.72
CA ALA A 175 8.04 -0.04 -4.31
C ALA A 175 7.72 -0.12 -5.81
N MET A 176 7.07 0.89 -6.35
CA MET A 176 6.69 0.97 -7.76
C MET A 176 6.92 2.39 -8.26
N ASP A 177 7.24 2.52 -9.54
CA ASP A 177 7.31 3.82 -10.21
C ASP A 177 5.89 4.31 -10.50
N LEU A 178 5.56 5.51 -9.99
CA LEU A 178 4.22 6.09 -10.13
C LEU A 178 4.27 7.22 -11.18
N PRO A 179 3.39 7.18 -12.20
CA PRO A 179 3.35 8.19 -13.26
C PRO A 179 2.65 9.47 -12.77
N TRP A 180 3.39 10.39 -12.17
CA TRP A 180 2.83 11.58 -11.54
C TRP A 180 1.95 12.41 -12.46
N ASP A 181 2.29 12.51 -13.75
CA ASP A 181 1.49 13.22 -14.76
C ASP A 181 0.12 12.59 -15.03
N LYS A 182 -0.10 11.36 -14.57
CA LYS A 182 -1.35 10.60 -14.67
C LYS A 182 -2.16 10.57 -13.38
N LEU A 183 -1.59 11.00 -12.25
CA LEU A 183 -2.18 10.88 -10.92
C LEU A 183 -2.47 12.27 -10.34
N ASP A 184 -3.77 12.62 -10.22
CA ASP A 184 -4.19 13.91 -9.67
C ASP A 184 -4.21 13.91 -8.15
N VAL A 185 -4.65 12.80 -7.56
CA VAL A 185 -4.59 12.54 -6.12
C VAL A 185 -3.91 11.21 -5.90
N THR A 186 -2.91 11.17 -5.05
CA THR A 186 -2.25 9.93 -4.62
C THR A 186 -2.19 9.89 -3.11
N THR A 187 -2.61 8.78 -2.54
CA THR A 187 -2.56 8.59 -1.08
C THR A 187 -1.77 7.34 -0.72
N PHE A 188 -1.17 7.35 0.45
CA PHE A 188 -0.54 6.19 1.07
C PHE A 188 -0.33 6.42 2.56
N SER A 189 0.07 5.39 3.27
CA SER A 189 0.40 5.46 4.69
C SER A 189 1.72 4.76 5.03
N TRP A 190 2.30 5.12 6.19
CA TRP A 190 3.69 4.84 6.52
C TRP A 190 3.99 3.37 6.87
N GLN A 191 2.99 2.59 7.26
CA GLN A 191 3.16 1.22 7.75
C GLN A 191 3.39 0.15 6.66
N LYS A 192 3.46 0.53 5.39
CA LYS A 192 3.64 -0.41 4.28
C LYS A 192 5.12 -0.52 3.88
N VAL A 193 5.51 -0.03 2.71
CA VAL A 193 6.82 -0.30 2.11
C VAL A 193 8.00 0.13 2.99
N LEU A 194 7.87 1.21 3.73
CA LEU A 194 8.92 1.70 4.63
C LEU A 194 8.84 1.14 6.07
N GLY A 195 7.80 0.35 6.38
CA GLY A 195 7.66 -0.30 7.68
C GLY A 195 7.52 0.67 8.86
N GLY A 196 7.04 1.90 8.62
CA GLY A 196 6.75 2.88 9.67
C GLY A 196 5.52 2.50 10.50
N GLU A 197 5.23 3.28 11.56
CA GLU A 197 3.97 3.17 12.29
C GLU A 197 2.84 3.88 11.52
N ALA A 198 1.61 3.32 11.54
CA ALA A 198 0.47 3.84 10.79
C ALA A 198 0.13 5.32 11.15
N ALA A 199 -0.72 5.59 12.05
CA ALA A 199 -1.15 6.90 12.57
C ALA A 199 -1.51 7.98 11.54
N HIS A 200 -0.72 8.19 10.48
CA HIS A 200 -0.85 9.25 9.49
C HIS A 200 -0.94 8.70 8.08
N GLY A 201 -1.73 9.41 7.25
CA GLY A 201 -1.74 9.27 5.80
C GLY A 201 -0.93 10.37 5.14
N MET A 202 -0.50 10.11 3.91
CA MET A 202 0.08 11.09 3.00
C MET A 202 -0.94 11.38 1.91
N LEU A 203 -1.17 12.66 1.68
CA LEU A 203 -2.05 13.16 0.64
C LEU A 203 -1.23 13.98 -0.35
N ILE A 204 -1.14 13.51 -1.58
CA ILE A 204 -0.42 14.15 -2.67
C ILE A 204 -1.43 14.66 -3.69
N LEU A 205 -1.39 15.96 -4.01
CA LEU A 205 -2.33 16.64 -4.89
C LEU A 205 -1.61 17.27 -6.07
N SER A 206 -2.07 16.97 -7.29
CA SER A 206 -1.66 17.68 -8.50
C SER A 206 -2.21 19.11 -8.51
N PRO A 207 -1.70 20.01 -9.39
CA PRO A 207 -2.33 21.30 -9.62
C PRO A 207 -3.81 21.23 -9.98
N ARG A 208 -4.24 20.21 -10.74
CA ARG A 208 -5.65 19.97 -11.10
C ARG A 208 -6.51 19.63 -9.89
N ALA A 209 -5.99 18.80 -8.98
CA ALA A 209 -6.69 18.47 -7.73
C ALA A 209 -6.80 19.72 -6.81
N VAL A 210 -5.78 20.56 -6.77
CA VAL A 210 -5.83 21.85 -6.04
C VAL A 210 -6.88 22.77 -6.65
N GLU A 211 -6.91 22.89 -7.96
CA GLU A 211 -7.94 23.70 -8.66
C GLU A 211 -9.36 23.21 -8.34
N ARG A 212 -9.59 21.87 -8.38
CA ARG A 212 -10.87 21.27 -7.98
C ARG A 212 -11.26 21.66 -6.55
N LEU A 213 -10.35 21.60 -5.60
CA LEU A 213 -10.62 22.00 -4.21
C LEU A 213 -10.97 23.48 -4.06
N GLU A 214 -10.45 24.35 -4.92
CA GLU A 214 -10.71 25.80 -4.86
C GLU A 214 -11.96 26.22 -5.64
N THR A 215 -12.43 25.42 -6.60
CA THR A 215 -13.57 25.77 -7.48
C THR A 215 -14.85 25.02 -7.13
N TYR A 216 -14.72 23.83 -6.51
CA TYR A 216 -15.87 22.97 -6.17
C TYR A 216 -16.13 22.95 -4.67
N THR A 217 -17.40 22.92 -4.29
CA THR A 217 -17.86 22.71 -2.91
C THR A 217 -18.79 21.53 -2.87
N PRO A 218 -18.45 20.45 -2.12
CA PRO A 218 -19.33 19.30 -1.98
C PRO A 218 -20.72 19.63 -1.46
N ALA A 219 -21.75 18.92 -1.92
CA ALA A 219 -23.13 19.11 -1.49
C ALA A 219 -23.39 18.64 -0.03
N TRP A 220 -22.48 17.89 0.55
CA TRP A 220 -22.53 17.39 1.92
C TRP A 220 -21.61 18.13 2.86
N PRO A 221 -21.88 18.13 4.17
CA PRO A 221 -21.00 18.78 5.14
C PRO A 221 -19.69 17.99 5.29
N LEU A 222 -18.56 18.71 5.30
CA LEU A 222 -17.25 18.14 5.57
C LEU A 222 -16.92 18.18 7.07
N PRO A 223 -16.54 17.04 7.69
CA PRO A 223 -15.92 17.01 8.99
C PRO A 223 -14.69 17.92 9.03
N LYS A 224 -14.37 18.48 10.20
CA LYS A 224 -13.22 19.38 10.34
C LYS A 224 -11.92 18.77 9.78
N ILE A 225 -11.71 17.48 10.01
CA ILE A 225 -10.49 16.76 9.58
C ILE A 225 -10.40 16.55 8.06
N PHE A 226 -11.49 16.78 7.32
CA PHE A 226 -11.52 16.68 5.85
C PHE A 226 -11.47 18.05 5.17
N ARG A 227 -11.40 19.15 5.93
CA ARG A 227 -11.40 20.50 5.36
C ARG A 227 -10.02 20.90 4.90
N LEU A 228 -9.79 20.82 3.60
CA LEU A 228 -8.54 21.22 2.96
C LEU A 228 -8.55 22.68 2.51
N THR A 229 -9.72 23.33 2.52
CA THR A 229 -9.89 24.72 2.07
C THR A 229 -10.50 25.60 3.16
N LYS A 230 -10.22 26.91 3.06
CA LYS A 230 -10.82 27.96 3.87
C LYS A 230 -11.11 29.17 2.99
N GLY A 231 -12.37 29.59 2.94
CA GLY A 231 -12.78 30.71 2.08
C GLY A 231 -12.53 30.46 0.59
N GLY A 232 -12.70 29.21 0.13
CA GLY A 232 -12.48 28.84 -1.27
C GLY A 232 -11.00 28.77 -1.69
N LYS A 233 -10.07 28.79 -0.74
CA LYS A 233 -8.63 28.65 -0.99
C LYS A 233 -8.02 27.52 -0.21
N LEU A 234 -7.05 26.84 -0.81
CA LEU A 234 -6.31 25.76 -0.18
C LEU A 234 -5.64 26.24 1.11
N ILE A 235 -5.71 25.42 2.16
CA ILE A 235 -4.98 25.69 3.41
C ILE A 235 -3.52 25.24 3.22
N GLU A 236 -2.72 26.09 2.59
CA GLU A 236 -1.33 25.81 2.22
C GLU A 236 -0.46 25.35 3.41
N GLY A 237 -0.79 25.74 4.64
CA GLY A 237 -0.08 25.33 5.83
C GLY A 237 -0.04 23.81 6.01
N ILE A 238 -1.09 23.08 5.62
CA ILE A 238 -1.15 21.61 5.71
C ILE A 238 0.01 20.98 4.92
N PHE A 239 0.36 21.59 3.79
CA PHE A 239 1.40 21.12 2.86
C PHE A 239 2.80 21.72 3.18
N LYS A 240 2.92 22.39 4.33
CA LYS A 240 4.16 23.00 4.85
C LYS A 240 4.47 22.56 6.28
N GLY A 241 3.93 21.41 6.70
CA GLY A 241 4.14 20.86 8.04
C GLY A 241 3.23 21.43 9.12
N GLU A 242 2.12 22.11 8.75
CA GLU A 242 1.05 22.47 9.68
C GLU A 242 -0.10 21.46 9.53
N THR A 243 -0.22 20.54 10.46
CA THR A 243 -1.22 19.48 10.38
C THR A 243 -2.62 19.96 10.78
N ILE A 244 -3.67 19.30 10.25
CA ILE A 244 -5.07 19.58 10.58
C ILE A 244 -5.36 19.36 12.06
N ASN A 245 -4.78 18.26 12.61
CA ASN A 245 -4.88 17.85 14.00
C ASN A 245 -3.49 17.74 14.63
N THR A 246 -3.43 17.38 15.91
CA THR A 246 -2.15 17.09 16.59
C THR A 246 -1.60 15.76 16.09
N PRO A 247 -0.41 15.72 15.48
CA PRO A 247 0.20 14.50 14.99
C PRO A 247 0.95 13.77 16.10
N SER A 248 1.27 12.51 15.87
CA SER A 248 2.24 11.77 16.68
C SER A 248 3.66 12.08 16.26
N MET A 249 4.39 12.88 17.01
CA MET A 249 5.78 13.20 16.70
C MET A 249 6.71 12.00 16.80
N LEU A 250 6.33 10.96 17.56
CA LEU A 250 7.06 9.69 17.61
C LEU A 250 6.94 8.95 16.27
N CYS A 251 5.74 8.89 15.69
CA CYS A 251 5.53 8.28 14.36
C CYS A 251 6.19 9.09 13.24
N VAL A 252 6.25 10.42 13.38
CA VAL A 252 7.00 11.28 12.45
C VAL A 252 8.49 10.97 12.49
N GLU A 253 9.08 10.81 13.68
CA GLU A 253 10.48 10.43 13.82
C GLU A 253 10.76 9.03 13.25
N ASP A 254 9.89 8.06 13.53
CA ASP A 254 9.97 6.72 12.98
C ASP A 254 9.95 6.73 11.43
N TYR A 255 9.09 7.53 10.85
CA TYR A 255 9.02 7.71 9.39
C TYR A 255 10.28 8.37 8.82
N LEU A 256 10.83 9.39 9.50
CA LEU A 256 12.09 10.03 9.11
C LEU A 256 13.26 9.03 9.13
N VAL A 257 13.35 8.18 10.16
CA VAL A 257 14.35 7.11 10.23
C VAL A 257 14.22 6.15 9.05
N ALA A 258 13.01 5.82 8.66
CA ALA A 258 12.76 4.96 7.51
C ALA A 258 13.09 5.65 6.16
N LEU A 259 12.81 6.95 6.03
CA LEU A 259 13.17 7.75 4.86
C LEU A 259 14.70 7.90 4.70
N ASP A 260 15.44 8.10 5.79
CA ASP A 260 16.90 8.16 5.76
C ASP A 260 17.51 6.83 5.33
N TRP A 261 16.95 5.72 5.84
CA TRP A 261 17.36 4.40 5.38
C TRP A 261 17.03 4.21 3.90
N ALA A 262 15.86 4.62 3.43
CA ALA A 262 15.48 4.55 2.02
C ALA A 262 16.48 5.27 1.12
N LYS A 263 16.94 6.48 1.50
CA LYS A 263 18.03 7.18 0.80
C LYS A 263 19.31 6.35 0.78
N SER A 264 19.67 5.75 1.92
CA SER A 264 20.93 4.98 2.07
C SER A 264 20.98 3.72 1.19
N VAL A 265 19.83 3.14 0.84
CA VAL A 265 19.75 1.96 -0.04
C VAL A 265 19.53 2.31 -1.52
N GLY A 266 19.67 3.59 -1.89
CA GLY A 266 19.58 4.05 -3.28
C GLY A 266 18.24 4.69 -3.65
N GLY A 267 17.45 5.15 -2.68
CA GLY A 267 16.16 5.82 -2.89
C GLY A 267 15.13 4.90 -3.54
N LEU A 268 14.22 5.47 -4.33
CA LEU A 268 13.13 4.71 -4.96
C LEU A 268 13.65 3.53 -5.80
N LYS A 269 14.70 3.73 -6.60
CA LYS A 269 15.26 2.66 -7.44
C LYS A 269 15.81 1.50 -6.61
N GLY A 270 16.49 1.80 -5.50
CA GLY A 270 16.99 0.78 -4.59
C GLY A 270 15.87 0.00 -3.91
N LEU A 271 14.82 0.68 -3.48
CA LEU A 271 13.65 0.05 -2.86
C LEU A 271 12.88 -0.83 -3.84
N ILE A 272 12.67 -0.38 -5.09
CA ILE A 272 12.06 -1.18 -6.16
C ILE A 272 12.90 -2.44 -6.41
N ALA A 273 14.23 -2.29 -6.58
CA ALA A 273 15.11 -3.42 -6.83
C ALA A 273 15.07 -4.48 -5.70
N ARG A 274 14.93 -4.04 -4.43
CA ARG A 274 14.76 -4.94 -3.29
C ARG A 274 13.43 -5.69 -3.36
N ALA A 275 12.33 -4.98 -3.60
CA ALA A 275 11.02 -5.60 -3.72
C ALA A 275 10.95 -6.58 -4.91
N ASP A 276 11.50 -6.20 -6.05
CA ASP A 276 11.57 -7.06 -7.24
C ASP A 276 12.44 -8.31 -7.01
N GLY A 277 13.56 -8.16 -6.32
CA GLY A 277 14.41 -9.29 -5.91
C GLY A 277 13.69 -10.28 -5.00
N ASN A 278 12.92 -9.77 -4.05
CA ASN A 278 12.09 -10.58 -3.15
C ASN A 278 10.98 -11.32 -3.92
N ALA A 279 10.24 -10.60 -4.75
CA ALA A 279 9.18 -11.20 -5.58
C ALA A 279 9.74 -12.23 -6.56
N LYS A 280 10.92 -11.97 -7.14
CA LYS A 280 11.62 -12.94 -8.00
C LYS A 280 11.97 -14.21 -7.27
N ALA A 281 12.48 -14.16 -6.04
CA ALA A 281 12.79 -15.35 -5.27
C ALA A 281 11.56 -16.24 -5.06
N ILE A 282 10.39 -15.64 -4.80
CA ILE A 282 9.12 -16.38 -4.74
C ILE A 282 8.73 -16.92 -6.13
N ALA A 283 8.91 -16.15 -7.19
CA ALA A 283 8.56 -16.58 -8.54
C ALA A 283 9.40 -17.79 -8.99
N ASP A 284 10.70 -17.79 -8.67
CA ASP A 284 11.59 -18.92 -8.96
C ASP A 284 11.16 -20.17 -8.18
N PHE A 285 10.72 -20.02 -6.93
CA PHE A 285 10.17 -21.10 -6.13
C PHE A 285 8.87 -21.64 -6.72
N VAL A 286 7.90 -20.79 -7.04
CA VAL A 286 6.63 -21.19 -7.65
C VAL A 286 6.87 -21.95 -8.96
N ALA A 287 7.78 -21.46 -9.81
CA ALA A 287 8.10 -22.11 -11.07
C ALA A 287 8.72 -23.51 -10.93
N SER A 288 9.23 -23.87 -9.75
CA SER A 288 9.83 -25.17 -9.45
C SER A 288 8.89 -26.15 -8.71
N HIS A 289 7.66 -25.72 -8.43
CA HIS A 289 6.68 -26.53 -7.68
C HIS A 289 5.32 -26.48 -8.37
N ASP A 290 4.68 -27.63 -8.55
CA ASP A 290 3.39 -27.79 -9.23
C ASP A 290 2.16 -27.67 -8.32
N TRP A 291 2.38 -27.63 -7.01
CA TRP A 291 1.34 -27.55 -5.98
C TRP A 291 0.99 -26.13 -5.51
N ILE A 292 1.66 -25.12 -6.03
CA ILE A 292 1.47 -23.71 -5.67
C ILE A 292 1.56 -22.82 -6.90
N ASP A 293 0.71 -21.79 -6.97
CA ASP A 293 0.73 -20.82 -8.06
C ASP A 293 0.38 -19.43 -7.53
N PHE A 294 0.63 -18.42 -8.34
CA PHE A 294 0.18 -17.06 -8.05
C PHE A 294 -1.34 -16.97 -8.11
N LEU A 295 -1.92 -16.15 -7.22
CA LEU A 295 -3.31 -15.75 -7.36
C LEU A 295 -3.49 -14.84 -8.59
N ALA A 296 -2.56 -13.89 -8.81
CA ALA A 296 -2.53 -13.02 -9.98
C ALA A 296 -2.26 -13.82 -11.27
N ILE A 297 -3.21 -13.80 -12.20
CA ILE A 297 -3.24 -14.62 -13.41
C ILE A 297 -2.18 -14.14 -14.40
N ASP A 298 -2.19 -12.83 -14.74
CA ASP A 298 -1.24 -12.25 -15.68
C ASP A 298 0.08 -11.89 -14.97
N PRO A 299 1.23 -12.42 -15.42
CA PRO A 299 2.54 -12.05 -14.88
C PRO A 299 2.84 -10.55 -14.90
N ALA A 300 2.31 -9.79 -15.86
CA ALA A 300 2.53 -8.35 -15.98
C ALA A 300 1.85 -7.56 -14.85
N THR A 301 0.78 -8.11 -14.29
CA THR A 301 0.01 -7.48 -13.20
C THR A 301 0.37 -8.00 -11.82
N ARG A 302 1.36 -8.88 -11.68
CA ARG A 302 1.79 -9.40 -10.38
C ARG A 302 2.40 -8.30 -9.51
N SER A 303 1.93 -8.22 -8.28
CA SER A 303 2.50 -7.31 -7.27
C SER A 303 3.91 -7.75 -6.87
N ASN A 304 4.82 -6.79 -6.73
CA ASN A 304 6.16 -7.01 -6.17
C ASN A 304 6.23 -6.74 -4.66
N THR A 305 5.10 -6.39 -4.03
CA THR A 305 5.05 -6.14 -2.58
C THR A 305 4.17 -7.14 -1.85
N SER A 306 2.91 -7.29 -2.24
CA SER A 306 1.98 -8.24 -1.64
C SER A 306 1.80 -9.42 -2.58
N VAL A 307 2.64 -10.44 -2.44
CA VAL A 307 2.58 -11.64 -3.28
C VAL A 307 1.52 -12.59 -2.71
N CYS A 308 0.42 -12.75 -3.46
CA CYS A 308 -0.65 -13.70 -3.10
C CYS A 308 -0.50 -15.00 -3.87
N LEU A 309 -0.50 -16.12 -3.14
CA LEU A 309 -0.31 -17.47 -3.66
C LEU A 309 -1.53 -18.33 -3.34
N LYS A 310 -1.84 -19.27 -4.21
CA LYS A 310 -2.87 -20.31 -4.04
C LYS A 310 -2.26 -21.69 -4.11
N PHE A 311 -2.82 -22.64 -3.39
CA PHE A 311 -2.46 -24.05 -3.50
C PHE A 311 -3.26 -24.70 -4.63
N THR A 312 -2.61 -25.55 -5.44
CA THR A 312 -3.16 -26.15 -6.66
C THR A 312 -3.15 -27.68 -6.65
N ASP A 313 -2.80 -28.31 -5.53
CA ASP A 313 -2.70 -29.76 -5.40
C ASP A 313 -4.10 -30.39 -5.21
N ASP A 314 -4.45 -31.35 -6.07
CA ASP A 314 -5.75 -32.05 -6.06
C ASP A 314 -6.00 -32.89 -4.80
N ARG A 315 -4.98 -33.15 -3.99
CA ARG A 315 -5.12 -33.85 -2.70
C ARG A 315 -5.72 -32.96 -1.61
N ILE A 316 -5.82 -31.66 -1.83
CA ILE A 316 -6.33 -30.69 -0.86
C ILE A 316 -7.85 -30.65 -0.95
N ALA A 317 -8.54 -31.28 0.00
CA ALA A 317 -10.00 -31.31 0.03
C ALA A 317 -10.63 -29.99 0.50
N ASP A 318 -10.00 -29.25 1.43
CA ASP A 318 -10.42 -27.95 1.94
C ASP A 318 -9.25 -26.98 1.87
N GLY A 319 -9.22 -26.15 0.82
CA GLY A 319 -8.16 -25.17 0.57
C GLY A 319 -8.04 -24.11 1.68
N ALA A 320 -9.15 -23.72 2.32
CA ALA A 320 -9.13 -22.72 3.38
C ALA A 320 -8.51 -23.28 4.67
N ALA A 321 -8.92 -24.48 5.07
CA ALA A 321 -8.35 -25.16 6.23
C ALA A 321 -6.87 -25.47 6.01
N PHE A 322 -6.50 -25.94 4.81
CA PHE A 322 -5.13 -26.26 4.44
C PHE A 322 -4.20 -25.05 4.48
N ALA A 323 -4.59 -23.94 3.82
CA ALA A 323 -3.80 -22.72 3.81
C ALA A 323 -3.58 -22.17 5.23
N LYS A 324 -4.62 -22.24 6.07
CA LYS A 324 -4.53 -21.83 7.48
C LYS A 324 -3.60 -22.75 8.28
N ALA A 325 -3.61 -24.05 8.04
CA ALA A 325 -2.74 -25.01 8.71
C ALA A 325 -1.27 -24.80 8.32
N VAL A 326 -0.97 -24.60 7.04
CA VAL A 326 0.37 -24.28 6.53
C VAL A 326 0.88 -22.98 7.16
N ALA A 327 0.08 -21.90 7.13
CA ALA A 327 0.47 -20.62 7.72
C ALA A 327 0.72 -20.74 9.24
N LYS A 328 -0.15 -21.46 9.94
CA LYS A 328 0.02 -21.73 11.38
C LYS A 328 1.30 -22.48 11.68
N ARG A 329 1.60 -23.54 10.91
CA ARG A 329 2.81 -24.35 11.08
C ARG A 329 4.08 -23.52 10.94
N LEU A 330 4.12 -22.64 9.93
CA LEU A 330 5.24 -21.72 9.72
C LEU A 330 5.37 -20.68 10.83
N ALA A 331 4.26 -20.21 11.38
CA ALA A 331 4.25 -19.29 12.50
C ALA A 331 4.70 -19.97 13.80
N ASP A 332 4.24 -21.19 14.09
CA ASP A 332 4.64 -21.97 15.26
C ASP A 332 6.16 -22.24 15.28
N GLU A 333 6.77 -22.41 14.09
CA GLU A 333 8.21 -22.54 13.92
C GLU A 333 8.97 -21.20 13.89
N ASN A 334 8.26 -20.07 14.06
CA ASN A 334 8.82 -18.73 13.95
C ASN A 334 9.60 -18.49 12.64
N VAL A 335 9.03 -18.97 11.53
CA VAL A 335 9.62 -18.86 10.18
C VAL A 335 8.91 -17.85 9.32
N ALA A 336 7.56 -17.80 9.37
CA ALA A 336 6.78 -16.80 8.65
C ALA A 336 5.55 -16.42 9.46
N LEU A 337 5.49 -15.18 9.85
CA LEU A 337 4.41 -14.60 10.64
C LEU A 337 3.45 -13.83 9.73
N ASP A 338 2.15 -13.94 10.01
CA ASP A 338 1.07 -13.14 9.42
C ASP A 338 0.93 -13.27 7.89
N ILE A 339 1.25 -14.44 7.34
CA ILE A 339 1.22 -14.71 5.88
C ILE A 339 -0.12 -15.27 5.38
N GLY A 340 -1.14 -15.37 6.20
CA GLY A 340 -2.47 -15.82 5.77
C GLY A 340 -3.11 -14.87 4.75
N ALA A 341 -3.96 -15.42 3.87
CA ALA A 341 -4.78 -14.63 2.97
C ALA A 341 -5.67 -13.64 3.75
N TYR A 342 -6.07 -12.55 3.09
CA TYR A 342 -7.02 -11.62 3.69
C TYR A 342 -8.40 -12.29 3.84
N ARG A 343 -9.17 -11.86 4.83
CA ARG A 343 -10.46 -12.51 5.21
C ARG A 343 -11.45 -12.69 4.05
N ASP A 344 -11.47 -11.76 3.10
CA ASP A 344 -12.40 -11.75 1.96
C ASP A 344 -11.73 -12.26 0.66
N ALA A 345 -10.45 -12.64 0.72
CA ALA A 345 -9.71 -13.16 -0.43
C ALA A 345 -9.85 -14.68 -0.57
N PRO A 346 -9.61 -15.25 -1.75
CA PRO A 346 -9.53 -16.69 -1.94
C PRO A 346 -8.51 -17.33 -0.98
N PRO A 347 -8.72 -18.62 -0.60
CA PRO A 347 -7.78 -19.34 0.25
C PRO A 347 -6.36 -19.38 -0.32
N GLY A 348 -5.36 -19.12 0.52
CA GLY A 348 -3.97 -19.10 0.10
C GLY A 348 -3.06 -18.40 1.09
N LEU A 349 -1.93 -17.94 0.59
CA LEU A 349 -0.94 -17.20 1.36
C LEU A 349 -0.77 -15.80 0.79
N ARG A 350 -0.38 -14.85 1.65
CA ARG A 350 -0.05 -13.48 1.27
C ARG A 350 1.25 -13.09 1.92
N ILE A 351 2.32 -13.07 1.14
CA ILE A 351 3.69 -12.85 1.61
C ILE A 351 4.11 -11.43 1.22
N TRP A 352 4.49 -10.63 2.20
CA TRP A 352 5.01 -9.30 1.96
C TRP A 352 6.46 -9.33 1.49
N CYS A 353 6.71 -8.68 0.37
CA CYS A 353 8.00 -8.61 -0.33
C CYS A 353 8.56 -7.17 -0.42
N GLY A 354 7.96 -6.19 0.25
CA GLY A 354 8.38 -4.79 0.17
C GLY A 354 9.84 -4.57 0.60
N GLY A 355 10.36 -3.37 0.32
CA GLY A 355 11.77 -3.05 0.43
C GLY A 355 12.44 -3.26 1.78
N THR A 356 11.69 -3.34 2.89
CA THR A 356 12.23 -3.60 4.23
C THR A 356 12.49 -5.08 4.52
N VAL A 357 12.01 -5.99 3.66
CA VAL A 357 12.29 -7.42 3.75
C VAL A 357 13.62 -7.73 3.07
N GLU A 358 14.46 -8.55 3.70
CA GLU A 358 15.70 -9.04 3.09
C GLU A 358 15.42 -10.24 2.19
N THR A 359 16.02 -10.26 1.00
CA THR A 359 15.88 -11.39 0.06
C THR A 359 16.38 -12.70 0.66
N SER A 360 17.38 -12.63 1.55
CA SER A 360 17.88 -13.79 2.31
C SER A 360 16.81 -14.39 3.24
N ASP A 361 15.92 -13.55 3.81
CA ASP A 361 14.83 -14.04 4.67
C ASP A 361 13.74 -14.73 3.83
N ILE A 362 13.41 -14.19 2.66
CA ILE A 362 12.54 -14.90 1.69
C ILE A 362 13.15 -16.24 1.30
N ALA A 363 14.42 -16.25 0.88
CA ALA A 363 15.11 -17.46 0.47
C ALA A 363 15.18 -18.52 1.59
N ALA A 364 15.35 -18.10 2.83
CA ALA A 364 15.36 -18.99 3.99
C ALA A 364 13.96 -19.52 4.34
N MET A 365 12.90 -18.76 4.10
CA MET A 365 11.51 -19.14 4.36
C MET A 365 11.00 -20.19 3.35
N LEU A 366 11.37 -20.10 2.07
CA LEU A 366 10.80 -20.92 1.01
C LEU A 366 10.97 -22.45 1.21
N PRO A 367 12.14 -22.99 1.65
CA PRO A 367 12.25 -24.42 1.99
C PRO A 367 11.30 -24.85 3.12
N TRP A 368 11.03 -23.96 4.07
CA TRP A 368 10.07 -24.24 5.14
C TRP A 368 8.63 -24.25 4.63
N LEU A 369 8.30 -23.43 3.63
CA LEU A 369 7.00 -23.49 2.98
C LEU A 369 6.79 -24.86 2.31
N ALA A 370 7.79 -25.38 1.59
CA ALA A 370 7.72 -26.72 1.03
C ALA A 370 7.60 -27.79 2.11
N TRP A 371 8.36 -27.68 3.19
CA TRP A 371 8.24 -28.60 4.33
C TRP A 371 6.84 -28.55 4.97
N ALA A 372 6.28 -27.37 5.18
CA ALA A 372 4.97 -27.21 5.79
C ALA A 372 3.87 -27.78 4.89
N PHE A 373 3.96 -27.57 3.56
CA PHE A 373 3.07 -28.17 2.59
C PHE A 373 3.08 -29.70 2.70
N GLU A 374 4.25 -30.32 2.62
CA GLU A 374 4.41 -31.77 2.71
C GLU A 374 3.92 -32.32 4.06
N ALA A 375 4.17 -31.61 5.14
CA ALA A 375 3.71 -32.03 6.46
C ALA A 375 2.18 -32.04 6.57
N GLU A 376 1.50 -31.03 5.99
CA GLU A 376 0.03 -30.96 6.02
C GLU A 376 -0.62 -31.95 5.06
N ILE A 377 -0.07 -32.17 3.86
CA ILE A 377 -0.55 -33.19 2.92
C ILE A 377 -0.47 -34.61 3.54
N ASN A 378 0.57 -34.91 4.33
CA ASN A 378 0.73 -36.20 4.95
C ASN A 378 -0.04 -36.36 6.28
N ALA A 379 -0.60 -35.26 6.82
CA ALA A 379 -1.40 -35.29 8.07
C ALA A 379 -2.90 -35.49 7.82
N GLY A 380 -3.40 -35.13 6.64
CA GLY A 380 -4.79 -35.35 6.20
C GLY A 380 -4.95 -36.62 5.41
#